data_2e7a9d1ed703cd07202525ede0b3545b
#
_entry.id   2e7a9d1ed703cd07202525ede0b3545b
#
_cell.length_a   1.000
_cell.length_b   1.000
_cell.length_c   1.000
_cell.angle_alpha   90.00
_cell.angle_beta   90.00
_cell.angle_gamma   90.00
#
_symmetry.space_group_name_H-M   'P 1'
#
loop_
_entity.id
_entity.type
_entity.pdbx_description
1 polymer ?
#
loop_
_entity_poly.entity_id
_entity_poly.type
_entity_poly.pdbx_seq_one_letter_code
_entity_poly.pdbx_strand_id
1 'polypeptide(L)'
;MSRRTLVAMTTPVRVAVTGAAGQIGYSLLFRIASGSMLGPDTPVILQMLEITPALKALEGVRMELDDCAFPLLAGVVGTDNADEAFGDADVALLVGAMPRKAGMERSDLLSANGGIFKPQGEALSRSAKRDVKVLVVGNPANTNALIAQQNAKDLAPGRFTAMTRLDHNRAMTQLAQRTGTTVNDVTNMTIWGNHSVTQFPD
;
A
#
# COMPACT_ATOMS: atom_id res chain seq x y z
N MET A 1 -23.30 -39.66 9.78
CA MET A 1 -22.10 -39.02 10.37
C MET A 1 -21.36 -38.33 9.28
N SER A 2 -21.53 -37.00 9.14
CA SER A 2 -20.86 -36.19 8.14
C SER A 2 -19.39 -35.99 8.56
N ARG A 3 -18.44 -36.45 7.72
CA ARG A 3 -17.02 -36.13 7.89
C ARG A 3 -16.85 -34.62 7.65
N ARG A 4 -16.69 -33.85 8.72
CA ARG A 4 -16.15 -32.49 8.61
C ARG A 4 -14.74 -32.63 8.07
N THR A 5 -14.55 -32.32 6.79
CA THR A 5 -13.23 -32.13 6.19
C THR A 5 -12.61 -30.95 6.94
N LEU A 6 -11.56 -31.19 7.71
CA LEU A 6 -10.70 -30.13 8.25
C LEU A 6 -10.09 -29.42 7.04
N VAL A 7 -10.67 -28.28 6.67
CA VAL A 7 -10.01 -27.34 5.75
C VAL A 7 -8.74 -26.88 6.47
N ALA A 8 -7.60 -27.19 5.91
CA ALA A 8 -6.33 -26.68 6.42
C ALA A 8 -6.45 -25.16 6.49
N MET A 9 -6.44 -24.60 7.69
CA MET A 9 -6.48 -23.12 7.88
C MET A 9 -5.19 -22.57 7.29
N THR A 10 -5.30 -21.90 6.15
CA THR A 10 -4.18 -21.16 5.57
C THR A 10 -3.79 -20.06 6.54
N THR A 11 -2.49 -19.88 6.79
CA THR A 11 -1.99 -18.80 7.65
C THR A 11 -2.39 -17.47 7.05
N PRO A 12 -3.07 -16.58 7.79
CA PRO A 12 -3.47 -15.29 7.26
C PRO A 12 -2.27 -14.45 6.82
N VAL A 13 -2.41 -13.77 5.69
CA VAL A 13 -1.43 -12.80 5.20
C VAL A 13 -1.59 -11.49 5.94
N ARG A 14 -0.52 -10.95 6.50
CA ARG A 14 -0.50 -9.67 7.21
C ARG A 14 -0.26 -8.53 6.24
N VAL A 15 -1.23 -7.64 6.11
CA VAL A 15 -1.19 -6.49 5.21
C VAL A 15 -1.21 -5.21 6.03
N ALA A 16 -0.07 -4.52 6.05
CA ALA A 16 0.06 -3.22 6.69
C ALA A 16 -0.35 -2.09 5.71
N VAL A 17 -1.15 -1.14 6.17
CA VAL A 17 -1.59 0.02 5.38
C VAL A 17 -1.35 1.28 6.20
N THR A 18 -0.55 2.22 5.69
CA THR A 18 -0.33 3.53 6.33
C THR A 18 -1.29 4.58 5.79
N GLY A 19 -1.67 5.56 6.62
CA GLY A 19 -2.71 6.50 6.25
C GLY A 19 -4.07 5.82 6.08
N ALA A 20 -4.34 4.84 6.93
CA ALA A 20 -5.45 3.89 6.79
C ALA A 20 -6.83 4.55 6.93
N ALA A 21 -6.95 5.62 7.74
CA ALA A 21 -8.17 6.40 7.86
C ALA A 21 -8.28 7.51 6.79
N GLY A 22 -7.26 7.68 5.93
CA GLY A 22 -7.30 8.59 4.80
C GLY A 22 -8.16 8.03 3.67
N GLN A 23 -8.59 8.89 2.74
CA GLN A 23 -9.53 8.53 1.68
C GLN A 23 -9.09 7.33 0.82
N ILE A 24 -7.80 7.25 0.47
CA ILE A 24 -7.25 6.13 -0.32
C ILE A 24 -7.13 4.89 0.56
N GLY A 25 -6.56 5.02 1.77
CA GLY A 25 -6.41 3.91 2.72
C GLY A 25 -7.75 3.26 3.02
N TYR A 26 -8.74 4.06 3.40
CA TYR A 26 -10.12 3.61 3.63
C TYR A 26 -10.66 2.77 2.46
N SER A 27 -10.59 3.29 1.23
CA SER A 27 -11.08 2.57 0.04
C SER A 27 -10.34 1.25 -0.24
N LEU A 28 -9.05 1.16 0.12
CA LEU A 28 -8.25 -0.06 -0.06
C LEU A 28 -8.59 -1.15 0.95
N LEU A 29 -8.79 -0.78 2.20
CA LEU A 29 -9.00 -1.75 3.30
C LEU A 29 -10.15 -2.71 3.01
N PHE A 30 -11.31 -2.20 2.59
CA PHE A 30 -12.48 -3.02 2.27
C PHE A 30 -12.24 -3.94 1.06
N ARG A 31 -11.48 -3.47 0.06
CA ARG A 31 -11.11 -4.28 -1.10
C ARG A 31 -10.12 -5.37 -0.74
N ILE A 32 -9.19 -5.11 0.16
CA ILE A 32 -8.26 -6.12 0.67
C ILE A 32 -9.03 -7.17 1.47
N ALA A 33 -9.87 -6.72 2.42
CA ALA A 33 -10.69 -7.59 3.26
C ALA A 33 -11.66 -8.48 2.45
N SER A 34 -12.19 -7.99 1.32
CA SER A 34 -13.06 -8.75 0.43
C SER A 34 -12.35 -9.78 -0.47
N GLY A 35 -11.01 -9.85 -0.43
CA GLY A 35 -10.21 -10.76 -1.26
C GLY A 35 -9.80 -10.20 -2.63
N SER A 36 -10.12 -8.93 -2.94
CA SER A 36 -9.79 -8.34 -4.26
C SER A 36 -8.28 -8.22 -4.52
N MET A 37 -7.45 -8.26 -3.47
CA MET A 37 -6.00 -8.12 -3.60
C MET A 37 -5.30 -9.48 -3.68
N LEU A 38 -5.68 -10.44 -2.85
CA LEU A 38 -4.95 -11.71 -2.65
C LEU A 38 -5.74 -12.95 -3.11
N GLY A 39 -6.91 -12.75 -3.67
CA GLY A 39 -7.81 -13.82 -4.11
C GLY A 39 -8.83 -14.24 -3.06
N PRO A 40 -9.84 -15.04 -3.47
CA PRO A 40 -11.01 -15.36 -2.66
C PRO A 40 -10.75 -16.37 -1.54
N ASP A 41 -9.56 -16.98 -1.51
CA ASP A 41 -9.24 -18.07 -0.59
C ASP A 41 -8.13 -17.70 0.41
N THR A 42 -7.66 -16.43 0.40
CA THR A 42 -6.54 -15.99 1.24
C THR A 42 -7.05 -15.15 2.41
N PRO A 43 -7.04 -15.67 3.64
CA PRO A 43 -7.35 -14.87 4.83
C PRO A 43 -6.33 -13.76 5.04
N VAL A 44 -6.79 -12.61 5.57
CA VAL A 44 -5.94 -11.45 5.81
C VAL A 44 -6.07 -10.94 7.24
N ILE A 45 -4.97 -10.42 7.77
CA ILE A 45 -4.95 -9.55 8.95
C ILE A 45 -4.59 -8.15 8.47
N LEU A 46 -5.45 -7.19 8.68
CA LEU A 46 -5.18 -5.79 8.38
C LEU A 46 -4.46 -5.13 9.54
N GLN A 47 -3.31 -4.49 9.26
CA GLN A 47 -2.52 -3.73 10.22
C GLN A 47 -2.54 -2.27 9.76
N MET A 48 -3.34 -1.46 10.44
CA MET A 48 -3.66 -0.09 10.04
C MET A 48 -2.84 0.90 10.84
N LEU A 49 -1.98 1.66 10.17
CA LEU A 49 -1.15 2.71 10.78
C LEU A 49 -1.70 4.10 10.49
N GLU A 50 -1.85 4.87 11.53
CA GLU A 50 -2.22 6.28 11.46
C GLU A 50 -1.40 7.15 12.40
N ILE A 51 -1.50 8.46 12.25
CA ILE A 51 -0.96 9.41 13.22
C ILE A 51 -1.87 9.49 14.45
N THR A 52 -1.31 9.76 15.62
CA THR A 52 -2.05 9.83 16.89
C THR A 52 -3.35 10.66 16.83
N PRO A 53 -3.39 11.85 16.17
CA PRO A 53 -4.64 12.61 16.06
C PRO A 53 -5.75 11.94 15.25
N ALA A 54 -5.41 10.97 14.39
CA ALA A 54 -6.36 10.25 13.54
C ALA A 54 -6.83 8.91 14.12
N LEU A 55 -6.35 8.49 15.30
CA LEU A 55 -6.72 7.21 15.93
C LEU A 55 -8.23 7.07 16.15
N LYS A 56 -8.93 8.15 16.48
CA LYS A 56 -10.40 8.12 16.61
C LYS A 56 -11.09 7.81 15.27
N ALA A 57 -10.61 8.38 14.18
CA ALA A 57 -11.13 8.07 12.84
C ALA A 57 -10.78 6.64 12.43
N LEU A 58 -9.57 6.16 12.76
CA LEU A 58 -9.14 4.79 12.53
C LEU A 58 -10.01 3.77 13.24
N GLU A 59 -10.42 4.07 14.48
CA GLU A 59 -11.35 3.20 15.23
C GLU A 59 -12.72 3.13 14.52
N GLY A 60 -13.22 4.24 13.97
CA GLY A 60 -14.43 4.22 13.13
C GLY A 60 -14.29 3.29 11.93
N VAL A 61 -13.17 3.36 11.22
CA VAL A 61 -12.88 2.45 10.09
C VAL A 61 -12.85 0.98 10.53
N ARG A 62 -12.27 0.69 11.70
CA ARG A 62 -12.28 -0.67 12.28
C ARG A 62 -13.69 -1.17 12.50
N MET A 63 -14.55 -0.35 13.12
CA MET A 63 -15.95 -0.71 13.34
C MET A 63 -16.71 -1.01 12.05
N GLU A 64 -16.49 -0.19 11.00
CA GLU A 64 -17.10 -0.42 9.68
C GLU A 64 -16.61 -1.70 9.01
N LEU A 65 -15.33 -2.06 9.19
CA LEU A 65 -14.80 -3.35 8.72
C LEU A 65 -15.43 -4.53 9.46
N ASP A 66 -15.66 -4.40 10.77
CA ASP A 66 -16.35 -5.41 11.58
C ASP A 66 -17.81 -5.56 11.12
N ASP A 67 -18.51 -4.46 10.85
CA ASP A 67 -19.90 -4.45 10.34
C ASP A 67 -20.03 -5.14 8.97
N CYS A 68 -19.00 -5.09 8.13
CA CYS A 68 -18.99 -5.78 6.83
C CYS A 68 -18.91 -7.30 6.96
N ALA A 69 -18.45 -7.84 8.07
CA ALA A 69 -18.34 -9.28 8.36
C ALA A 69 -17.64 -10.07 7.23
N PHE A 70 -16.55 -9.53 6.67
CA PHE A 70 -15.82 -10.17 5.56
C PHE A 70 -15.30 -11.56 5.97
N PRO A 71 -15.62 -12.64 5.23
CA PRO A 71 -15.20 -14.00 5.57
C PRO A 71 -13.68 -14.20 5.61
N LEU A 72 -12.93 -13.38 4.86
CA LEU A 72 -11.48 -13.46 4.77
C LEU A 72 -10.76 -12.58 5.79
N LEU A 73 -11.46 -11.69 6.49
CA LEU A 73 -10.85 -10.81 7.49
C LEU A 73 -10.64 -11.57 8.81
N ALA A 74 -9.42 -12.05 9.01
CA ALA A 74 -9.04 -12.83 10.18
C ALA A 74 -8.66 -11.97 11.40
N GLY A 75 -8.43 -10.67 11.21
CA GLY A 75 -8.15 -9.74 12.29
C GLY A 75 -7.84 -8.32 11.79
N VAL A 76 -7.97 -7.36 12.70
CA VAL A 76 -7.68 -5.94 12.45
C VAL A 76 -6.87 -5.39 13.62
N VAL A 77 -5.77 -4.71 13.33
CA VAL A 77 -4.95 -3.96 14.27
C VAL A 77 -4.96 -2.49 13.84
N GLY A 78 -5.30 -1.58 14.75
CA GLY A 78 -5.25 -0.13 14.50
C GLY A 78 -4.30 0.53 15.51
N THR A 79 -3.27 1.24 15.03
CA THR A 79 -2.22 1.78 15.90
C THR A 79 -1.55 3.02 15.30
N ASP A 80 -0.88 3.82 16.14
CA ASP A 80 0.07 4.86 15.73
C ASP A 80 1.53 4.43 15.92
N ASN A 81 1.76 3.20 16.34
CA ASN A 81 3.09 2.62 16.50
C ASN A 81 3.48 1.86 15.23
N ALA A 82 4.50 2.35 14.53
CA ALA A 82 4.97 1.77 13.28
C ALA A 82 5.54 0.34 13.45
N ASP A 83 6.20 0.03 14.57
CA ASP A 83 6.73 -1.31 14.82
C ASP A 83 5.61 -2.34 15.02
N GLU A 84 4.51 -1.94 15.66
CA GLU A 84 3.32 -2.78 15.80
C GLU A 84 2.62 -2.97 14.45
N ALA A 85 2.44 -1.87 13.69
CA ALA A 85 1.77 -1.92 12.39
C ALA A 85 2.53 -2.75 11.36
N PHE A 86 3.86 -2.78 11.40
CA PHE A 86 4.68 -3.58 10.49
C PHE A 86 5.08 -4.94 11.06
N GLY A 87 4.66 -5.28 12.29
CA GLY A 87 4.99 -6.55 12.94
C GLY A 87 4.62 -7.75 12.10
N ASP A 88 5.61 -8.55 11.67
CA ASP A 88 5.45 -9.74 10.83
C ASP A 88 4.67 -9.48 9.51
N ALA A 89 4.67 -8.25 8.99
CA ALA A 89 3.98 -7.92 7.76
C ALA A 89 4.54 -8.69 6.55
N ASP A 90 3.65 -9.27 5.75
CA ASP A 90 3.94 -9.89 4.46
C ASP A 90 3.90 -8.85 3.33
N VAL A 91 2.99 -7.87 3.46
CA VAL A 91 2.82 -6.77 2.51
C VAL A 91 2.66 -5.47 3.27
N ALA A 92 3.32 -4.41 2.82
CA ALA A 92 3.17 -3.07 3.34
C ALA A 92 2.82 -2.07 2.24
N LEU A 93 1.66 -1.43 2.38
CA LEU A 93 1.18 -0.38 1.48
C LEU A 93 1.40 0.98 2.15
N LEU A 94 2.43 1.71 1.74
CA LEU A 94 2.77 3.02 2.27
C LEU A 94 1.99 4.11 1.53
N VAL A 95 0.76 4.32 1.98
CA VAL A 95 -0.22 5.24 1.34
C VAL A 95 -0.15 6.64 1.95
N GLY A 96 0.00 6.72 3.28
CA GLY A 96 0.06 7.99 4.01
C GLY A 96 1.27 8.83 3.59
N ALA A 97 1.02 10.07 3.22
CA ALA A 97 2.03 11.05 2.87
C ALA A 97 1.52 12.47 3.14
N MET A 98 2.45 13.43 3.29
CA MET A 98 2.08 14.84 3.37
C MET A 98 1.63 15.33 1.98
N PRO A 99 0.38 15.77 1.81
CA PRO A 99 -0.08 16.32 0.55
C PRO A 99 0.58 17.67 0.28
N ARG A 100 0.82 17.98 -1.00
CA ARG A 100 1.30 19.31 -1.40
C ARG A 100 0.22 20.36 -1.14
N LYS A 101 0.56 21.41 -0.40
CA LYS A 101 -0.31 22.57 -0.17
C LYS A 101 0.07 23.70 -1.13
N ALA A 102 -0.88 24.59 -1.39
CA ALA A 102 -0.61 25.81 -2.17
C ALA A 102 0.52 26.62 -1.49
N GLY A 103 1.48 27.09 -2.28
CA GLY A 103 2.64 27.83 -1.79
C GLY A 103 3.77 27.00 -1.19
N MET A 104 3.64 25.66 -1.11
CA MET A 104 4.70 24.79 -0.60
C MET A 104 5.76 24.55 -1.67
N GLU A 105 7.03 24.81 -1.34
CA GLU A 105 8.16 24.52 -2.19
C GLU A 105 8.41 23.00 -2.26
N ARG A 106 9.12 22.56 -3.31
CA ARG A 106 9.43 21.14 -3.50
C ARG A 106 10.34 20.60 -2.39
N SER A 107 11.27 21.41 -1.92
CA SER A 107 12.18 21.10 -0.81
C SER A 107 11.42 20.85 0.50
N ASP A 108 10.40 21.66 0.79
CA ASP A 108 9.59 21.54 2.00
C ASP A 108 8.79 20.23 1.99
N LEU A 109 8.20 19.91 0.83
CA LEU A 109 7.48 18.66 0.63
C LEU A 109 8.39 17.43 0.80
N LEU A 110 9.62 17.50 0.26
CA LEU A 110 10.61 16.44 0.40
C LEU A 110 11.03 16.25 1.86
N SER A 111 11.28 17.34 2.57
CA SER A 111 11.65 17.31 3.99
C SER A 111 10.54 16.74 4.86
N ALA A 112 9.30 17.18 4.64
CA ALA A 112 8.13 16.68 5.37
C ALA A 112 7.92 15.18 5.14
N ASN A 113 7.99 14.73 3.89
CA ASN A 113 7.85 13.31 3.56
C ASN A 113 9.05 12.48 4.03
N GLY A 114 10.26 13.05 4.03
CA GLY A 114 11.44 12.42 4.63
C GLY A 114 11.22 12.08 6.11
N GLY A 115 10.58 12.99 6.85
CA GLY A 115 10.16 12.77 8.24
C GLY A 115 9.14 11.66 8.44
N ILE A 116 8.38 11.30 7.41
CA ILE A 116 7.41 10.20 7.44
C ILE A 116 8.04 8.88 7.01
N PHE A 117 8.70 8.84 5.85
CA PHE A 117 9.16 7.59 5.23
C PHE A 117 10.46 7.05 5.83
N LYS A 118 11.30 7.89 6.43
CA LYS A 118 12.50 7.44 7.15
C LYS A 118 12.14 6.54 8.34
N PRO A 119 11.35 6.97 9.34
CA PRO A 119 11.01 6.11 10.47
C PRO A 119 10.18 4.89 10.05
N GLN A 120 9.37 4.97 8.99
CA GLN A 120 8.67 3.81 8.46
C GLN A 120 9.63 2.79 7.85
N GLY A 121 10.66 3.22 7.11
CA GLY A 121 11.72 2.33 6.61
C GLY A 121 12.46 1.63 7.74
N GLU A 122 12.83 2.37 8.79
CA GLU A 122 13.49 1.83 9.99
C GLU A 122 12.60 0.80 10.71
N ALA A 123 11.31 1.08 10.87
CA ALA A 123 10.35 0.17 11.50
C ALA A 123 10.12 -1.10 10.66
N LEU A 124 9.99 -0.97 9.34
CA LEU A 124 9.93 -2.12 8.42
C LEU A 124 11.16 -3.02 8.57
N SER A 125 12.36 -2.43 8.66
CA SER A 125 13.61 -3.16 8.87
C SER A 125 13.60 -4.00 10.15
N ARG A 126 13.07 -3.43 11.24
CA ARG A 126 13.03 -4.09 12.56
C ARG A 126 11.95 -5.16 12.66
N SER A 127 10.76 -4.87 12.13
CA SER A 127 9.52 -5.55 12.54
C SER A 127 8.87 -6.39 11.44
N ALA A 128 9.09 -6.07 10.15
CA ALA A 128 8.48 -6.81 9.06
C ALA A 128 9.23 -8.11 8.75
N LYS A 129 8.57 -9.03 8.05
CA LYS A 129 9.23 -10.22 7.50
C LYS A 129 10.33 -9.81 6.50
N ARG A 130 11.40 -10.61 6.41
CA ARG A 130 12.55 -10.32 5.51
C ARG A 130 12.18 -10.38 4.02
N ASP A 131 11.10 -11.04 3.70
CA ASP A 131 10.55 -11.15 2.35
C ASP A 131 9.33 -10.27 2.11
N VAL A 132 9.04 -9.33 3.01
CA VAL A 132 7.97 -8.34 2.87
C VAL A 132 7.99 -7.66 1.50
N LYS A 133 6.81 -7.44 0.93
CA LYS A 133 6.62 -6.66 -0.31
C LYS A 133 6.12 -5.28 0.06
N VAL A 134 6.90 -4.26 -0.26
CA VAL A 134 6.57 -2.86 0.06
C VAL A 134 6.19 -2.11 -1.20
N LEU A 135 4.99 -1.54 -1.22
CA LEU A 135 4.51 -0.66 -2.27
C LEU A 135 4.31 0.75 -1.71
N VAL A 136 5.05 1.71 -2.23
CA VAL A 136 4.93 3.12 -1.89
C VAL A 136 3.97 3.80 -2.85
N VAL A 137 2.88 4.35 -2.30
CA VAL A 137 1.81 5.04 -3.02
C VAL A 137 1.88 6.55 -2.79
N GLY A 138 2.25 6.95 -1.57
CA GLY A 138 2.35 8.35 -1.16
C GLY A 138 3.34 9.15 -2.02
N ASN A 139 2.88 10.27 -2.58
CA ASN A 139 3.70 11.11 -3.47
C ASN A 139 4.64 12.05 -2.70
N PRO A 140 5.86 12.31 -3.26
CA PRO A 140 6.44 11.79 -4.50
C PRO A 140 6.92 10.33 -4.37
N ALA A 141 6.20 9.39 -5.03
CA ALA A 141 6.30 7.96 -4.77
C ALA A 141 7.73 7.40 -4.97
N ASN A 142 8.43 7.77 -6.06
CA ASN A 142 9.79 7.29 -6.31
C ASN A 142 10.78 7.74 -5.22
N THR A 143 10.70 9.02 -4.81
CA THR A 143 11.58 9.57 -3.78
C THR A 143 11.27 8.95 -2.42
N ASN A 144 10.00 8.83 -2.07
CA ASN A 144 9.56 8.24 -0.81
C ASN A 144 9.94 6.75 -0.73
N ALA A 145 9.85 6.01 -1.83
CA ALA A 145 10.30 4.62 -1.91
C ALA A 145 11.82 4.52 -1.68
N LEU A 146 12.61 5.41 -2.28
CA LEU A 146 14.05 5.46 -2.07
C LEU A 146 14.40 5.79 -0.60
N ILE A 147 13.71 6.77 0.00
CA ILE A 147 13.93 7.14 1.41
C ILE A 147 13.62 5.94 2.33
N ALA A 148 12.48 5.29 2.17
CA ALA A 148 12.11 4.13 2.97
C ALA A 148 13.12 2.99 2.80
N GLN A 149 13.49 2.66 1.56
CA GLN A 149 14.47 1.63 1.22
C GLN A 149 15.84 1.89 1.86
N GLN A 150 16.38 3.10 1.75
CA GLN A 150 17.69 3.47 2.29
C GLN A 150 17.75 3.40 3.82
N ASN A 151 16.61 3.49 4.49
CA ASN A 151 16.50 3.40 5.94
C ASN A 151 16.07 2.00 6.44
N ALA A 152 15.70 1.10 5.53
CA ALA A 152 15.36 -0.29 5.85
C ALA A 152 16.57 -1.22 5.63
N LYS A 153 17.59 -1.08 6.47
CA LYS A 153 18.93 -1.66 6.27
C LYS A 153 18.96 -3.19 6.20
N ASP A 154 18.04 -3.85 6.86
CA ASP A 154 17.96 -5.31 6.92
C ASP A 154 17.06 -5.92 5.82
N LEU A 155 16.47 -5.10 4.97
CA LEU A 155 15.63 -5.54 3.86
C LEU A 155 16.35 -5.37 2.52
N ALA A 156 16.21 -6.37 1.65
CA ALA A 156 16.79 -6.27 0.31
C ALA A 156 16.14 -5.13 -0.50
N PRO A 157 16.91 -4.35 -1.27
CA PRO A 157 16.38 -3.23 -2.07
C PRO A 157 15.20 -3.59 -2.97
N GLY A 158 15.21 -4.79 -3.58
CA GLY A 158 14.12 -5.29 -4.43
C GLY A 158 12.79 -5.54 -3.71
N ARG A 159 12.72 -5.33 -2.39
CA ARG A 159 11.45 -5.40 -1.64
C ARG A 159 10.61 -4.13 -1.80
N PHE A 160 11.22 -3.03 -2.23
CA PHE A 160 10.57 -1.72 -2.35
C PHE A 160 10.21 -1.41 -3.79
N THR A 161 8.97 -1.02 -4.00
CA THR A 161 8.43 -0.57 -5.28
C THR A 161 7.67 0.73 -5.10
N ALA A 162 7.67 1.59 -6.13
CA ALA A 162 6.86 2.79 -6.20
C ALA A 162 5.70 2.58 -7.17
N MET A 163 4.50 3.06 -6.83
CA MET A 163 3.33 2.86 -7.65
C MET A 163 3.29 3.83 -8.83
N THR A 164 3.47 3.32 -10.04
CA THR A 164 3.32 4.03 -11.31
C THR A 164 2.26 3.40 -12.23
N ARG A 165 1.42 2.53 -11.68
CA ARG A 165 0.40 1.82 -12.45
C ARG A 165 -0.60 2.75 -13.14
N LEU A 166 -0.92 3.90 -12.53
CA LEU A 166 -1.85 4.86 -13.14
C LEU A 166 -1.28 5.47 -14.42
N ASP A 167 0.03 5.75 -14.46
CA ASP A 167 0.69 6.29 -15.65
C ASP A 167 0.63 5.25 -16.79
N HIS A 168 0.91 4.01 -16.48
CA HIS A 168 0.79 2.89 -17.41
C HIS A 168 -0.64 2.75 -17.96
N ASN A 169 -1.65 2.72 -17.09
CA ASN A 169 -3.04 2.60 -17.50
C ASN A 169 -3.50 3.80 -18.35
N ARG A 170 -3.08 5.01 -18.01
CA ARG A 170 -3.36 6.21 -18.80
C ARG A 170 -2.77 6.14 -20.20
N ALA A 171 -1.51 5.71 -20.30
CA ALA A 171 -0.86 5.54 -21.60
C ALA A 171 -1.57 4.50 -22.46
N MET A 172 -1.93 3.34 -21.92
CA MET A 172 -2.71 2.31 -22.60
C MET A 172 -4.06 2.86 -23.09
N THR A 173 -4.78 3.58 -22.23
CA THR A 173 -6.09 4.16 -22.56
C THR A 173 -5.97 5.18 -23.70
N GLN A 174 -4.98 6.07 -23.65
CA GLN A 174 -4.78 7.07 -24.68
C GLN A 174 -4.36 6.46 -26.03
N LEU A 175 -3.53 5.42 -26.00
CA LEU A 175 -3.15 4.70 -27.20
C LEU A 175 -4.37 4.00 -27.83
N ALA A 176 -5.14 3.28 -27.05
CA ALA A 176 -6.36 2.61 -27.50
C ALA A 176 -7.35 3.60 -28.15
N GLN A 177 -7.58 4.75 -27.52
CA GLN A 177 -8.45 5.81 -28.06
C GLN A 177 -7.94 6.35 -29.40
N ARG A 178 -6.62 6.58 -29.54
CA ARG A 178 -6.00 7.12 -30.77
C ARG A 178 -6.01 6.13 -31.93
N THR A 179 -5.95 4.84 -31.62
CA THR A 179 -5.94 3.77 -32.63
C THR A 179 -7.34 3.21 -32.92
N GLY A 180 -8.35 3.64 -32.19
CA GLY A 180 -9.72 3.12 -32.33
C GLY A 180 -9.86 1.67 -31.85
N THR A 181 -8.98 1.22 -30.93
CA THR A 181 -8.98 -0.13 -30.35
C THR A 181 -9.45 -0.11 -28.89
N THR A 182 -9.40 -1.26 -28.20
CA THR A 182 -9.67 -1.35 -26.77
C THR A 182 -8.38 -1.42 -25.96
N VAL A 183 -8.46 -1.16 -24.65
CA VAL A 183 -7.31 -1.29 -23.75
C VAL A 183 -6.75 -2.72 -23.74
N ASN A 184 -7.58 -3.74 -23.99
CA ASN A 184 -7.16 -5.14 -24.05
C ASN A 184 -6.28 -5.45 -25.28
N ASP A 185 -6.36 -4.64 -26.33
CA ASP A 185 -5.55 -4.79 -27.54
C ASP A 185 -4.15 -4.18 -27.39
N VAL A 186 -3.95 -3.36 -26.34
CA VAL A 186 -2.66 -2.73 -26.03
C VAL A 186 -1.84 -3.67 -25.15
N THR A 187 -0.85 -4.33 -25.72
CA THR A 187 0.02 -5.29 -25.02
C THR A 187 1.47 -4.83 -25.03
N ASN A 188 2.26 -5.38 -24.10
CA ASN A 188 3.71 -5.15 -23.99
C ASN A 188 4.14 -3.69 -23.76
N MET A 189 3.23 -2.83 -23.30
CA MET A 189 3.57 -1.45 -22.98
C MET A 189 4.41 -1.37 -21.70
N THR A 190 5.47 -0.58 -21.72
CA THR A 190 6.31 -0.25 -20.58
C THR A 190 6.37 1.25 -20.38
N ILE A 191 6.39 1.72 -19.14
CA ILE A 191 6.62 3.13 -18.81
C ILE A 191 7.99 3.26 -18.18
N TRP A 192 8.84 4.07 -18.79
CA TRP A 192 10.17 4.39 -18.30
C TRP A 192 10.20 5.76 -17.63
N GLY A 193 11.08 5.94 -16.64
CA GLY A 193 11.33 7.22 -15.98
C GLY A 193 10.59 7.40 -14.65
N ASN A 194 10.78 8.58 -14.05
CA ASN A 194 10.15 8.96 -12.79
C ASN A 194 8.66 9.28 -12.99
N HIS A 195 7.88 9.17 -11.93
CA HIS A 195 6.50 9.65 -11.91
C HIS A 195 6.42 11.18 -12.08
N SER A 196 6.60 11.65 -13.32
CA SER A 196 6.65 13.07 -13.72
C SER A 196 6.41 13.22 -15.22
N VAL A 197 6.43 14.46 -15.73
CA VAL A 197 6.32 14.76 -17.17
C VAL A 197 7.48 14.23 -18.03
N THR A 198 8.48 13.63 -17.39
CA THR A 198 9.63 13.00 -18.08
C THR A 198 9.42 11.49 -18.32
N GLN A 199 8.26 10.97 -18.02
CA GLN A 199 7.92 9.58 -18.32
C GLN A 199 7.81 9.36 -19.83
N PHE A 200 8.27 8.19 -20.25
CA PHE A 200 8.23 7.76 -21.64
C PHE A 200 7.54 6.39 -21.75
N PRO A 201 6.41 6.31 -22.47
CA PRO A 201 5.78 5.04 -22.80
C PRO A 201 6.47 4.38 -23.99
N ASP A 202 6.75 3.08 -23.85
CA ASP A 202 7.42 2.24 -24.85
C ASP A 202 6.60 0.96 -25.10
#